data_832cdeaf918a62d741ac0dbab231cff1
#
_entry.id   832cdeaf918a62d741ac0dbab231cff1
#
_cell.length_a   1.000
_cell.length_b   1.000
_cell.length_c   1.000
_cell.angle_alpha   90.00
_cell.angle_beta   90.00
_cell.angle_gamma   90.00
#
_symmetry.space_group_name_H-M   'P 1'
#
loop_
_entity.id
_entity.type
_entity.pdbx_description
1 polymer ?
#
loop_
_entity_poly.entity_id
_entity_poly.type
_entity_poly.pdbx_seq_one_letter_code
_entity_poly.pdbx_strand_id
1 'polypeptide(L)'
;MPLLTPPPTGSRHQTKQEFVYRTLRHALLTCELKPGERLVIDDLARRLGVSIIPVREALQMLQSEGLVVNVPHVGAAAAPLSRESIVDVFTVLEGLEVVATRLLAERGSPAAVQALEPIVKDMDAAASDGRFEDWADLNTQFHLAISAATGLPLLQEMTERLLGRWDRIRRHYFNGVLSHRVGAAQAEHRRILAAIEAHDLARLQSEVQRHNRRALEAYLRYLDEVDPASNPRAS
;
A
#
# COMPACT_ATOMS: atom_id res chain seq x y z
N MET A 1 -10.82 6.55 24.05
CA MET A 1 -10.40 6.20 22.68
C MET A 1 -11.63 5.98 21.80
N PRO A 2 -11.69 6.49 20.57
CA PRO A 2 -12.83 6.28 19.68
C PRO A 2 -13.03 4.80 19.35
N LEU A 3 -14.26 4.44 18.95
CA LEU A 3 -14.59 3.11 18.43
C LEU A 3 -13.82 2.92 17.09
N LEU A 4 -13.24 1.74 16.89
CA LEU A 4 -12.64 1.38 15.61
C LEU A 4 -13.70 1.35 14.52
N THR A 5 -13.43 1.96 13.38
CA THR A 5 -14.38 2.05 12.27
C THR A 5 -14.37 0.73 11.47
N PRO A 6 -15.47 -0.02 11.40
CA PRO A 6 -15.51 -1.20 10.54
C PRO A 6 -15.49 -0.79 9.05
N PRO A 7 -14.90 -1.61 8.17
CA PRO A 7 -14.90 -1.33 6.74
C PRO A 7 -16.33 -1.34 6.16
N PRO A 8 -16.61 -0.56 5.10
CA PRO A 8 -17.95 -0.24 4.62
C PRO A 8 -18.78 -1.39 4.03
N THR A 9 -18.28 -2.61 3.98
CA THR A 9 -19.03 -3.77 3.43
C THR A 9 -18.88 -5.00 4.30
N GLY A 10 -19.94 -5.34 5.05
CA GLY A 10 -20.08 -6.62 5.77
C GLY A 10 -21.18 -7.47 5.15
N SER A 11 -20.91 -8.73 4.81
CA SER A 11 -21.96 -9.69 4.46
C SER A 11 -22.78 -10.05 5.70
N ARG A 12 -24.08 -10.39 5.51
CA ARG A 12 -25.03 -10.71 6.59
C ARG A 12 -24.66 -11.95 7.46
N HIS A 13 -23.60 -12.70 7.12
CA HIS A 13 -23.17 -13.94 7.79
C HIS A 13 -21.67 -13.94 8.16
N GLN A 14 -21.12 -12.79 8.55
CA GLN A 14 -19.71 -12.69 8.94
C GLN A 14 -19.52 -13.29 10.35
N THR A 15 -18.49 -14.15 10.53
CA THR A 15 -18.11 -14.63 11.86
C THR A 15 -17.53 -13.49 12.70
N LYS A 16 -17.59 -13.62 14.05
CA LYS A 16 -16.97 -12.61 14.95
C LYS A 16 -15.47 -12.48 14.70
N GLN A 17 -14.79 -13.55 14.37
CA GLN A 17 -13.37 -13.56 14.02
C GLN A 17 -13.11 -12.76 12.74
N GLU A 18 -13.87 -13.01 11.69
CA GLU A 18 -13.74 -12.30 10.41
C GLU A 18 -14.05 -10.81 10.56
N PHE A 19 -15.08 -10.45 11.32
CA PHE A 19 -15.40 -9.06 11.64
C PHE A 19 -14.23 -8.36 12.32
N VAL A 20 -13.67 -8.96 13.39
CA VAL A 20 -12.52 -8.41 14.12
C VAL A 20 -11.30 -8.29 13.22
N TYR A 21 -10.98 -9.35 12.45
CA TYR A 21 -9.85 -9.34 11.53
C TYR A 21 -9.96 -8.19 10.51
N ARG A 22 -11.11 -8.05 9.84
CA ARG A 22 -11.30 -6.99 8.84
C ARG A 22 -11.24 -5.59 9.45
N THR A 23 -11.84 -5.41 10.62
CA THR A 23 -11.82 -4.12 11.31
C THR A 23 -10.41 -3.74 11.76
N LEU A 24 -9.67 -4.65 12.38
CA LEU A 24 -8.29 -4.39 12.80
C LEU A 24 -7.36 -4.21 11.60
N ARG A 25 -7.53 -5.02 10.53
CA ARG A 25 -6.76 -4.87 9.31
C ARG A 25 -6.96 -3.49 8.68
N HIS A 26 -8.22 -3.05 8.58
CA HIS A 26 -8.53 -1.71 8.09
C HIS A 26 -7.88 -0.62 8.95
N ALA A 27 -8.04 -0.68 10.27
CA ALA A 27 -7.47 0.29 11.20
C ALA A 27 -5.92 0.36 11.15
N LEU A 28 -5.25 -0.79 10.91
CA LEU A 28 -3.80 -0.86 10.73
C LEU A 28 -3.36 -0.25 9.40
N LEU A 29 -4.07 -0.54 8.31
CA LEU A 29 -3.74 -0.04 6.97
C LEU A 29 -4.03 1.46 6.81
N THR A 30 -5.07 1.97 7.49
CA THR A 30 -5.41 3.41 7.50
C THR A 30 -4.64 4.22 8.54
N CYS A 31 -3.75 3.57 9.32
CA CYS A 31 -3.02 4.20 10.44
C CYS A 31 -3.95 4.75 11.56
N GLU A 32 -5.22 4.33 11.65
CA GLU A 32 -6.06 4.57 12.83
C GLU A 32 -5.43 3.91 14.08
N LEU A 33 -4.86 2.70 13.90
CA LEU A 33 -3.88 2.11 14.82
C LEU A 33 -2.48 2.48 14.30
N LYS A 34 -1.77 3.31 15.05
CA LYS A 34 -0.49 3.89 14.62
C LYS A 34 0.61 2.83 14.55
N PRO A 35 1.60 2.98 13.64
CA PRO A 35 2.80 2.14 13.64
C PRO A 35 3.46 2.11 15.03
N GLY A 36 3.79 0.90 15.51
CA GLY A 36 4.36 0.69 16.85
C GLY A 36 3.35 0.74 18.01
N GLU A 37 2.08 1.07 17.77
CA GLU A 37 1.06 1.14 18.82
C GLU A 37 0.82 -0.24 19.46
N ARG A 38 0.81 -0.30 20.79
CA ARG A 38 0.52 -1.51 21.54
C ARG A 38 -0.96 -1.91 21.38
N LEU A 39 -1.21 -3.18 21.07
CA LEU A 39 -2.53 -3.75 20.84
C LEU A 39 -2.95 -4.59 22.05
N VAL A 40 -3.67 -3.96 23.00
CA VAL A 40 -4.13 -4.62 24.22
C VAL A 40 -5.39 -5.41 23.93
N ILE A 41 -5.34 -6.75 24.05
CA ILE A 41 -6.41 -7.67 23.65
C ILE A 41 -7.72 -7.34 24.37
N ASP A 42 -7.68 -7.13 25.69
CA ASP A 42 -8.88 -6.84 26.49
C ASP A 42 -9.53 -5.49 26.10
N ASP A 43 -8.71 -4.50 25.74
CA ASP A 43 -9.20 -3.21 25.28
C ASP A 43 -9.85 -3.33 23.87
N LEU A 44 -9.21 -4.03 22.96
CA LEU A 44 -9.75 -4.31 21.64
C LEU A 44 -11.06 -5.10 21.72
N ALA A 45 -11.13 -6.12 22.57
CA ALA A 45 -12.35 -6.91 22.79
C ALA A 45 -13.51 -6.04 23.30
N ARG A 46 -13.23 -5.15 24.25
CA ARG A 46 -14.21 -4.19 24.78
C ARG A 46 -14.67 -3.19 23.71
N ARG A 47 -13.74 -2.61 22.96
CA ARG A 47 -14.04 -1.64 21.87
C ARG A 47 -14.88 -2.24 20.75
N LEU A 48 -14.65 -3.52 20.43
CA LEU A 48 -15.34 -4.23 19.35
C LEU A 48 -16.60 -4.98 19.81
N GLY A 49 -16.90 -5.03 21.12
CA GLY A 49 -18.06 -5.72 21.66
C GLY A 49 -18.00 -7.25 21.49
N VAL A 50 -16.80 -7.84 21.54
CA VAL A 50 -16.58 -9.27 21.35
C VAL A 50 -15.80 -9.88 22.53
N SER A 51 -15.72 -11.23 22.62
CA SER A 51 -14.82 -11.90 23.57
C SER A 51 -13.35 -11.80 23.12
N ILE A 52 -12.43 -12.17 24.00
CA ILE A 52 -10.98 -12.13 23.73
C ILE A 52 -10.52 -13.15 22.65
N ILE A 53 -11.26 -14.25 22.48
CA ILE A 53 -10.88 -15.34 21.58
C ILE A 53 -10.78 -14.85 20.12
N PRO A 54 -11.85 -14.29 19.49
CA PRO A 54 -11.78 -13.79 18.12
C PRO A 54 -10.73 -12.68 17.94
N VAL A 55 -10.42 -11.90 18.99
CA VAL A 55 -9.35 -10.88 18.92
C VAL A 55 -7.97 -11.53 18.80
N ARG A 56 -7.69 -12.57 19.62
CA ARG A 56 -6.43 -13.31 19.56
C ARG A 56 -6.22 -13.96 18.20
N GLU A 57 -7.25 -14.61 17.67
CA GLU A 57 -7.21 -15.26 16.35
C GLU A 57 -6.98 -14.23 15.23
N ALA A 58 -7.67 -13.10 15.27
CA ALA A 58 -7.46 -12.01 14.31
C ALA A 58 -6.05 -11.44 14.38
N LEU A 59 -5.49 -11.23 15.58
CA LEU A 59 -4.12 -10.74 15.75
C LEU A 59 -3.08 -11.75 15.22
N GLN A 60 -3.31 -13.06 15.40
CA GLN A 60 -2.44 -14.08 14.80
C GLN A 60 -2.46 -14.04 13.26
N MET A 61 -3.65 -13.89 12.66
CA MET A 61 -3.77 -13.72 11.21
C MET A 61 -3.03 -12.45 10.73
N LEU A 62 -3.21 -11.33 11.42
CA LEU A 62 -2.53 -10.07 11.11
C LEU A 62 -1.01 -10.15 11.32
N GLN A 63 -0.56 -10.97 12.26
CA GLN A 63 0.86 -11.25 12.45
C GLN A 63 1.43 -12.06 11.29
N SER A 64 0.71 -13.05 10.76
CA SER A 64 1.15 -13.78 9.56
C SER A 64 1.21 -12.89 8.30
N GLU A 65 0.43 -11.80 8.27
CA GLU A 65 0.51 -10.77 7.22
C GLU A 65 1.62 -9.73 7.47
N GLY A 66 2.29 -9.77 8.62
CA GLY A 66 3.31 -8.79 9.01
C GLY A 66 2.75 -7.39 9.34
N LEU A 67 1.44 -7.29 9.62
CA LEU A 67 0.80 -6.05 10.09
C LEU A 67 0.86 -5.89 11.61
N VAL A 68 1.05 -6.99 12.33
CA VAL A 68 1.23 -7.05 13.78
C VAL A 68 2.54 -7.75 14.08
N VAL A 69 3.23 -7.30 15.11
CA VAL A 69 4.44 -7.93 15.65
C VAL A 69 4.22 -8.29 17.13
N ASN A 70 4.91 -9.30 17.61
CA ASN A 70 4.95 -9.62 19.04
C ASN A 70 6.26 -9.07 19.64
N VAL A 71 6.12 -8.07 20.50
CA VAL A 71 7.26 -7.43 21.17
C VAL A 71 7.47 -8.08 22.53
N PRO A 72 8.66 -8.59 22.85
CA PRO A 72 8.96 -9.20 24.15
C PRO A 72 8.55 -8.27 25.31
N HIS A 73 7.90 -8.82 26.31
CA HIS A 73 7.40 -8.13 27.52
C HIS A 73 6.33 -7.03 27.27
N VAL A 74 5.99 -6.72 26.02
CA VAL A 74 4.96 -5.73 25.66
C VAL A 74 3.71 -6.41 25.10
N GLY A 75 3.88 -7.51 24.37
CA GLY A 75 2.81 -8.23 23.69
C GLY A 75 2.63 -7.78 22.23
N ALA A 76 1.40 -7.90 21.72
CA ALA A 76 1.09 -7.53 20.34
C ALA A 76 1.19 -6.01 20.14
N ALA A 77 1.80 -5.60 19.03
CA ALA A 77 1.87 -4.22 18.59
C ALA A 77 1.65 -4.12 17.07
N ALA A 78 1.12 -2.99 16.61
CA ALA A 78 1.10 -2.67 15.19
C ALA A 78 2.54 -2.67 14.65
N ALA A 79 2.80 -3.33 13.54
CA ALA A 79 4.15 -3.40 12.96
C ALA A 79 4.70 -1.98 12.76
N PRO A 80 5.94 -1.67 13.14
CA PRO A 80 6.55 -0.37 12.86
C PRO A 80 6.74 -0.17 11.35
N LEU A 81 6.91 1.08 10.93
CA LEU A 81 7.35 1.42 9.57
C LEU A 81 8.85 1.74 9.64
N SER A 82 9.67 0.70 9.65
CA SER A 82 11.13 0.85 9.62
C SER A 82 11.63 1.08 8.20
N ARG A 83 12.85 1.60 8.08
CA ARG A 83 13.57 1.74 6.80
C ARG A 83 13.57 0.43 6.01
N GLU A 84 13.91 -0.69 6.67
CA GLU A 84 13.97 -2.02 6.07
C GLU A 84 12.60 -2.44 5.53
N SER A 85 11.53 -2.23 6.30
CA SER A 85 10.17 -2.60 5.87
C SER A 85 9.69 -1.77 4.66
N ILE A 86 10.13 -0.51 4.55
CA ILE A 86 9.84 0.33 3.40
C ILE A 86 10.62 -0.16 2.18
N VAL A 87 11.92 -0.45 2.33
CA VAL A 87 12.76 -1.02 1.26
C VAL A 87 12.16 -2.33 0.74
N ASP A 88 11.74 -3.24 1.64
CA ASP A 88 11.14 -4.53 1.29
C ASP A 88 9.89 -4.34 0.42
N VAL A 89 8.96 -3.46 0.86
CA VAL A 89 7.72 -3.20 0.11
C VAL A 89 8.01 -2.70 -1.29
N PHE A 90 8.86 -1.68 -1.44
CA PHE A 90 9.16 -1.12 -2.76
C PHE A 90 9.94 -2.07 -3.66
N THR A 91 10.86 -2.87 -3.09
CA THR A 91 11.65 -3.83 -3.86
C THR A 91 10.77 -4.92 -4.47
N VAL A 92 9.86 -5.49 -3.68
CA VAL A 92 8.98 -6.55 -4.18
C VAL A 92 7.91 -5.97 -5.11
N LEU A 93 7.39 -4.77 -4.82
CA LEU A 93 6.41 -4.09 -5.67
C LEU A 93 7.01 -3.77 -7.05
N GLU A 94 8.25 -3.26 -7.12
CA GLU A 94 8.98 -3.06 -8.40
C GLU A 94 8.98 -4.35 -9.22
N GLY A 95 9.31 -5.49 -8.60
CA GLY A 95 9.35 -6.79 -9.29
C GLY A 95 8.01 -7.21 -9.86
N LEU A 96 6.93 -7.09 -9.07
CA LEU A 96 5.58 -7.43 -9.50
C LEU A 96 5.09 -6.51 -10.63
N GLU A 97 5.33 -5.22 -10.52
CA GLU A 97 4.92 -4.23 -11.53
C GLU A 97 5.68 -4.39 -12.85
N VAL A 98 6.97 -4.69 -12.81
CA VAL A 98 7.76 -5.01 -14.02
C VAL A 98 7.17 -6.24 -14.72
N VAL A 99 6.81 -7.29 -13.98
CA VAL A 99 6.18 -8.48 -14.56
C VAL A 99 4.80 -8.14 -15.13
N ALA A 100 3.95 -7.43 -14.38
CA ALA A 100 2.60 -7.09 -14.78
C ALA A 100 2.58 -6.23 -16.05
N THR A 101 3.33 -5.15 -16.07
CA THR A 101 3.39 -4.21 -17.20
C THR A 101 3.98 -4.85 -18.45
N ARG A 102 5.02 -5.69 -18.29
CA ARG A 102 5.58 -6.46 -19.41
C ARG A 102 4.54 -7.36 -20.04
N LEU A 103 3.80 -8.13 -19.25
CA LEU A 103 2.75 -9.02 -19.75
C LEU A 103 1.64 -8.27 -20.50
N LEU A 104 1.29 -7.06 -20.05
CA LEU A 104 0.32 -6.23 -20.76
C LEU A 104 0.86 -5.78 -22.12
N ALA A 105 2.08 -5.29 -22.18
CA ALA A 105 2.70 -4.83 -23.41
C ALA A 105 2.95 -5.96 -24.41
N GLU A 106 3.39 -7.15 -23.96
CA GLU A 106 3.56 -8.34 -24.79
C GLU A 106 2.24 -8.83 -25.41
N ARG A 107 1.13 -8.77 -24.66
CA ARG A 107 -0.19 -9.20 -25.12
C ARG A 107 -0.87 -8.21 -26.04
N GLY A 108 -0.44 -6.95 -26.03
CA GLY A 108 -1.01 -5.91 -26.87
C GLY A 108 -2.50 -5.70 -26.64
N SER A 109 -2.94 -5.61 -25.37
CA SER A 109 -4.36 -5.53 -25.04
C SER A 109 -4.89 -4.07 -25.10
N PRO A 110 -5.63 -3.68 -26.16
CA PRO A 110 -6.26 -2.36 -26.21
C PRO A 110 -7.25 -2.14 -25.06
N ALA A 111 -7.91 -3.21 -24.60
CA ALA A 111 -8.84 -3.15 -23.47
C ALA A 111 -8.15 -2.76 -22.16
N ALA A 112 -6.90 -3.20 -21.95
CA ALA A 112 -6.13 -2.79 -20.77
C ALA A 112 -5.80 -1.29 -20.81
N VAL A 113 -5.37 -0.77 -21.95
CA VAL A 113 -5.10 0.66 -22.14
C VAL A 113 -6.36 1.48 -21.90
N GLN A 114 -7.50 1.09 -22.53
CA GLN A 114 -8.80 1.75 -22.36
C GLN A 114 -9.27 1.77 -20.90
N ALA A 115 -8.88 0.78 -20.08
CA ALA A 115 -9.21 0.76 -18.66
C ALA A 115 -8.29 1.68 -17.84
N LEU A 116 -7.04 1.89 -18.26
CA LEU A 116 -6.05 2.69 -17.55
C LEU A 116 -6.14 4.20 -17.87
N GLU A 117 -6.48 4.58 -19.10
CA GLU A 117 -6.60 5.97 -19.54
C GLU A 117 -7.49 6.85 -18.64
N PRO A 118 -8.74 6.45 -18.29
CA PRO A 118 -9.59 7.27 -17.43
C PRO A 118 -8.99 7.44 -16.04
N ILE A 119 -8.33 6.41 -15.49
CA ILE A 119 -7.68 6.50 -14.17
C ILE A 119 -6.56 7.54 -14.21
N VAL A 120 -5.70 7.50 -15.23
CA VAL A 120 -4.60 8.48 -15.39
C VAL A 120 -5.13 9.89 -15.58
N LYS A 121 -6.23 10.07 -16.33
CA LYS A 121 -6.90 11.37 -16.51
C LYS A 121 -7.46 11.91 -15.19
N ASP A 122 -8.09 11.06 -14.40
CA ASP A 122 -8.62 11.47 -13.08
C ASP A 122 -7.48 11.80 -12.11
N MET A 123 -6.36 11.06 -12.17
CA MET A 123 -5.13 11.38 -11.44
C MET A 123 -4.56 12.75 -11.87
N ASP A 124 -4.60 13.08 -13.16
CA ASP A 124 -4.16 14.39 -13.66
C ASP A 124 -4.99 15.53 -13.10
N ALA A 125 -6.31 15.36 -13.06
CA ALA A 125 -7.23 16.32 -12.48
C ALA A 125 -6.98 16.47 -10.96
N ALA A 126 -6.89 15.37 -10.24
CA ALA A 126 -6.63 15.37 -8.80
C ALA A 126 -5.29 16.05 -8.44
N ALA A 127 -4.22 15.78 -9.22
CA ALA A 127 -2.92 16.41 -9.04
C ALA A 127 -2.97 17.93 -9.30
N SER A 128 -3.66 18.37 -10.37
CA SER A 128 -3.81 19.77 -10.74
C SER A 128 -4.63 20.58 -9.73
N ASP A 129 -5.65 19.95 -9.15
CA ASP A 129 -6.55 20.56 -8.16
C ASP A 129 -5.96 20.53 -6.73
N GLY A 130 -4.79 19.92 -6.53
CA GLY A 130 -4.19 19.74 -5.20
C GLY A 130 -4.92 18.72 -4.32
N ARG A 131 -5.78 17.87 -4.89
CA ARG A 131 -6.50 16.80 -4.20
C ARG A 131 -5.61 15.56 -4.05
N PHE A 132 -4.55 15.69 -3.26
CA PHE A 132 -3.48 14.69 -3.19
C PHE A 132 -3.89 13.36 -2.53
N GLU A 133 -4.89 13.38 -1.64
CA GLU A 133 -5.46 12.15 -1.09
C GLU A 133 -6.25 11.36 -2.15
N ASP A 134 -7.08 12.06 -2.94
CA ASP A 134 -7.80 11.44 -4.06
C ASP A 134 -6.82 10.90 -5.10
N TRP A 135 -5.76 11.68 -5.41
CA TRP A 135 -4.70 11.23 -6.30
C TRP A 135 -4.05 9.94 -5.80
N ALA A 136 -3.79 9.82 -4.50
CA ALA A 136 -3.15 8.66 -3.92
C ALA A 136 -4.05 7.41 -3.96
N ASP A 137 -5.36 7.56 -3.81
CA ASP A 137 -6.30 6.46 -3.96
C ASP A 137 -6.44 6.02 -5.44
N LEU A 138 -6.43 6.97 -6.37
CA LEU A 138 -6.37 6.70 -7.82
C LEU A 138 -5.05 6.04 -8.23
N ASN A 139 -3.92 6.42 -7.62
CA ASN A 139 -2.63 5.76 -7.80
C ASN A 139 -2.71 4.26 -7.45
N THR A 140 -3.32 3.94 -6.30
CA THR A 140 -3.55 2.54 -5.93
C THR A 140 -4.42 1.82 -6.97
N GLN A 141 -5.48 2.47 -7.46
CA GLN A 141 -6.35 1.91 -8.50
C GLN A 141 -5.60 1.67 -9.82
N PHE A 142 -4.71 2.58 -10.23
CA PHE A 142 -3.89 2.42 -11.43
C PHE A 142 -3.02 1.16 -11.37
N HIS A 143 -2.28 0.96 -10.29
CA HIS A 143 -1.44 -0.22 -10.11
C HIS A 143 -2.25 -1.52 -9.99
N LEU A 144 -3.42 -1.49 -9.33
CA LEU A 144 -4.34 -2.62 -9.26
C LEU A 144 -4.91 -2.96 -10.63
N ALA A 145 -5.29 -1.97 -11.42
CA ALA A 145 -5.83 -2.17 -12.77
C ALA A 145 -4.78 -2.83 -13.69
N ILE A 146 -3.50 -2.43 -13.59
CA ILE A 146 -2.40 -3.08 -14.30
C ILE A 146 -2.31 -4.56 -13.91
N SER A 147 -2.28 -4.89 -12.64
CA SER A 147 -2.16 -6.28 -12.18
C SER A 147 -3.39 -7.12 -12.57
N ALA A 148 -4.59 -6.57 -12.42
CA ALA A 148 -5.84 -7.23 -12.79
C ALA A 148 -5.92 -7.55 -14.29
N ALA A 149 -5.47 -6.62 -15.15
CA ALA A 149 -5.45 -6.79 -16.61
C ALA A 149 -4.52 -7.92 -17.08
N THR A 150 -3.59 -8.39 -16.23
CA THR A 150 -2.78 -9.57 -16.55
C THR A 150 -3.60 -10.88 -16.58
N GLY A 151 -4.75 -10.92 -15.90
CA GLY A 151 -5.55 -12.13 -15.73
C GLY A 151 -4.86 -13.20 -14.87
N LEU A 152 -3.85 -12.86 -14.08
CA LEU A 152 -3.13 -13.76 -13.17
C LEU A 152 -3.56 -13.51 -11.71
N PRO A 153 -4.45 -14.37 -11.13
CA PRO A 153 -5.00 -14.13 -9.80
C PRO A 153 -3.95 -14.01 -8.70
N LEU A 154 -2.89 -14.83 -8.75
CA LEU A 154 -1.81 -14.79 -7.75
C LEU A 154 -1.04 -13.46 -7.82
N LEU A 155 -0.73 -12.97 -9.02
CA LEU A 155 -0.04 -11.69 -9.22
C LEU A 155 -0.89 -10.54 -8.68
N GLN A 156 -2.19 -10.56 -8.98
CA GLN A 156 -3.14 -9.57 -8.47
C GLN A 156 -3.20 -9.59 -6.93
N GLU A 157 -3.37 -10.76 -6.32
CA GLU A 157 -3.42 -10.92 -4.85
C GLU A 157 -2.14 -10.39 -4.17
N MET A 158 -0.96 -10.72 -4.72
CA MET A 158 0.32 -10.24 -4.18
C MET A 158 0.44 -8.73 -4.32
N THR A 159 0.03 -8.16 -5.46
CA THR A 159 0.03 -6.71 -5.68
C THR A 159 -0.92 -6.00 -4.73
N GLU A 160 -2.14 -6.49 -4.53
CA GLU A 160 -3.12 -5.93 -3.58
C GLU A 160 -2.57 -5.89 -2.14
N ARG A 161 -1.92 -6.97 -1.71
CA ARG A 161 -1.31 -7.03 -0.37
C ARG A 161 -0.19 -6.01 -0.20
N LEU A 162 0.67 -5.86 -1.20
CA LEU A 162 1.79 -4.90 -1.15
C LEU A 162 1.32 -3.45 -1.27
N LEU A 163 0.34 -3.18 -2.14
CA LEU A 163 -0.25 -1.85 -2.23
C LEU A 163 -0.97 -1.45 -0.93
N GLY A 164 -1.59 -2.40 -0.21
CA GLY A 164 -2.11 -2.14 1.13
C GLY A 164 -1.02 -1.72 2.13
N ARG A 165 0.18 -2.35 2.07
CA ARG A 165 1.32 -1.94 2.89
C ARG A 165 1.89 -0.58 2.45
N TRP A 166 1.96 -0.33 1.15
CA TRP A 166 2.34 0.97 0.62
C TRP A 166 1.35 2.06 1.02
N ASP A 167 0.03 1.79 0.99
CA ASP A 167 -1.00 2.70 1.49
C ASP A 167 -0.76 3.13 2.94
N ARG A 168 -0.35 2.18 3.79
CA ARG A 168 0.02 2.46 5.17
C ARG A 168 1.24 3.38 5.27
N ILE A 169 2.27 3.14 4.46
CA ILE A 169 3.46 3.98 4.38
C ILE A 169 3.09 5.39 3.93
N ARG A 170 2.33 5.54 2.83
CA ARG A 170 1.95 6.85 2.29
C ARG A 170 1.10 7.66 3.25
N ARG A 171 0.15 7.02 3.96
CA ARG A 171 -0.70 7.69 4.95
C ARG A 171 0.12 8.21 6.14
N HIS A 172 1.08 7.42 6.59
CA HIS A 172 1.94 7.82 7.70
C HIS A 172 2.87 8.98 7.35
N TYR A 173 3.43 8.97 6.14
CA TYR A 173 4.38 9.97 5.66
C TYR A 173 3.78 10.97 4.65
N PHE A 174 2.45 11.15 4.66
CA PHE A 174 1.74 11.93 3.65
C PHE A 174 2.32 13.34 3.46
N ASN A 175 2.37 14.12 4.53
CA ASN A 175 2.84 15.51 4.49
C ASN A 175 4.36 15.64 4.26
N GLY A 176 5.15 14.64 4.68
CA GLY A 176 6.60 14.67 4.54
C GLY A 176 7.10 14.20 3.19
N VAL A 177 6.38 13.33 2.52
CA VAL A 177 6.86 12.71 1.27
C VAL A 177 5.86 12.82 0.12
N LEU A 178 4.66 12.26 0.30
CA LEU A 178 3.74 12.07 -0.83
C LEU A 178 3.29 13.39 -1.45
N SER A 179 2.86 14.35 -0.64
CA SER A 179 2.36 15.65 -1.11
C SER A 179 3.38 16.41 -1.98
N HIS A 180 4.67 16.21 -1.73
CA HIS A 180 5.76 16.83 -2.50
C HIS A 180 6.13 16.07 -3.77
N ARG A 181 5.66 14.82 -3.91
CA ARG A 181 6.04 13.94 -5.02
C ARG A 181 4.94 13.76 -6.07
N VAL A 182 3.69 14.13 -5.79
CA VAL A 182 2.53 13.89 -6.67
C VAL A 182 2.79 14.29 -8.12
N GLY A 183 3.25 15.51 -8.38
CA GLY A 183 3.48 15.99 -9.75
C GLY A 183 4.53 15.17 -10.53
N ALA A 184 5.62 14.79 -9.86
CA ALA A 184 6.67 13.96 -10.47
C ALA A 184 6.18 12.53 -10.72
N ALA A 185 5.47 11.93 -9.76
CA ALA A 185 4.89 10.60 -9.88
C ALA A 185 3.86 10.55 -11.00
N GLN A 186 3.00 11.56 -11.11
CA GLN A 186 2.02 11.63 -12.19
C GLN A 186 2.65 11.69 -13.58
N ALA A 187 3.72 12.45 -13.75
CA ALA A 187 4.47 12.44 -15.00
C ALA A 187 5.11 11.07 -15.31
N GLU A 188 5.48 10.31 -14.28
CA GLU A 188 5.98 8.92 -14.41
C GLU A 188 4.86 7.97 -14.86
N HIS A 189 3.66 8.04 -14.29
CA HIS A 189 2.51 7.21 -14.70
C HIS A 189 2.12 7.43 -16.17
N ARG A 190 2.11 8.69 -16.64
CA ARG A 190 1.88 8.98 -18.07
C ARG A 190 2.91 8.31 -18.96
N ARG A 191 4.21 8.29 -18.56
CA ARG A 191 5.25 7.62 -19.34
C ARG A 191 5.11 6.11 -19.33
N ILE A 192 4.69 5.51 -18.20
CA ILE A 192 4.40 4.09 -18.10
C ILE A 192 3.24 3.73 -19.03
N LEU A 193 2.13 4.46 -18.98
CA LEU A 193 0.98 4.23 -19.87
C LEU A 193 1.39 4.34 -21.34
N ALA A 194 2.08 5.40 -21.73
CA ALA A 194 2.56 5.58 -23.10
C ALA A 194 3.51 4.46 -23.58
N ALA A 195 4.31 3.89 -22.67
CA ALA A 195 5.17 2.76 -23.01
C ALA A 195 4.40 1.44 -23.15
N ILE A 196 3.30 1.26 -22.38
CA ILE A 196 2.36 0.13 -22.56
C ILE A 196 1.67 0.23 -23.92
N GLU A 197 1.14 1.41 -24.28
CA GLU A 197 0.49 1.68 -25.56
C GLU A 197 1.41 1.43 -26.75
N ALA A 198 2.67 1.86 -26.64
CA ALA A 198 3.68 1.71 -27.67
C ALA A 198 4.26 0.28 -27.76
N HIS A 199 3.91 -0.64 -26.88
CA HIS A 199 4.51 -1.98 -26.75
C HIS A 199 6.04 -1.95 -26.61
N ASP A 200 6.61 -0.87 -26.05
CA ASP A 200 8.03 -0.67 -25.88
C ASP A 200 8.51 -1.30 -24.57
N LEU A 201 8.85 -2.59 -24.62
CA LEU A 201 9.23 -3.37 -23.43
C LEU A 201 10.46 -2.82 -22.72
N ALA A 202 11.47 -2.34 -23.46
CA ALA A 202 12.70 -1.82 -22.88
C ALA A 202 12.46 -0.51 -22.15
N ARG A 203 11.71 0.41 -22.77
CA ARG A 203 11.29 1.67 -22.16
C ARG A 203 10.40 1.41 -20.94
N LEU A 204 9.42 0.51 -21.07
CA LEU A 204 8.47 0.18 -20.01
C LEU A 204 9.18 -0.31 -18.75
N GLN A 205 10.09 -1.28 -18.88
CA GLN A 205 10.89 -1.77 -17.75
C GLN A 205 11.66 -0.63 -17.08
N SER A 206 12.31 0.22 -17.86
CA SER A 206 13.09 1.37 -17.37
C SER A 206 12.20 2.38 -16.63
N GLU A 207 10.99 2.69 -17.15
CA GLU A 207 10.07 3.64 -16.52
C GLU A 207 9.52 3.10 -15.19
N VAL A 208 9.10 1.83 -15.15
CA VAL A 208 8.58 1.19 -13.94
C VAL A 208 9.65 1.12 -12.85
N GLN A 209 10.85 0.68 -13.18
CA GLN A 209 11.95 0.63 -12.23
C GLN A 209 12.30 2.02 -11.70
N ARG A 210 12.37 3.02 -12.57
CA ARG A 210 12.66 4.40 -12.18
C ARG A 210 11.58 4.98 -11.28
N HIS A 211 10.30 4.71 -11.56
CA HIS A 211 9.17 5.14 -10.76
C HIS A 211 9.28 4.63 -9.33
N ASN A 212 9.43 3.32 -9.16
CA ASN A 212 9.54 2.68 -7.84
C ASN A 212 10.77 3.15 -7.06
N ARG A 213 11.95 3.21 -7.71
CA ARG A 213 13.19 3.65 -7.07
C ARG A 213 13.15 5.10 -6.63
N ARG A 214 12.61 6.01 -7.44
CA ARG A 214 12.44 7.41 -7.06
C ARG A 214 11.44 7.60 -5.92
N ALA A 215 10.39 6.77 -5.89
CA ALA A 215 9.48 6.76 -4.76
C ALA A 215 10.21 6.31 -3.49
N LEU A 216 10.90 5.17 -3.52
CA LEU A 216 11.70 4.68 -2.39
C LEU A 216 12.74 5.72 -1.93
N GLU A 217 13.51 6.29 -2.83
CA GLU A 217 14.52 7.32 -2.52
C GLU A 217 13.93 8.53 -1.80
N ALA A 218 12.71 8.95 -2.15
CA ALA A 218 12.04 10.05 -1.48
C ALA A 218 11.72 9.71 -0.01
N TYR A 219 11.23 8.50 0.26
CA TYR A 219 11.00 8.03 1.64
C TYR A 219 12.29 7.90 2.43
N LEU A 220 13.35 7.34 1.83
CA LEU A 220 14.63 7.16 2.51
C LEU A 220 15.28 8.50 2.86
N ARG A 221 15.25 9.49 1.96
CA ARG A 221 15.74 10.84 2.25
C ARG A 221 14.99 11.49 3.41
N TYR A 222 13.66 11.40 3.40
CA TYR A 222 12.84 11.94 4.49
C TYR A 222 13.18 11.27 5.83
N LEU A 223 13.38 9.95 5.85
CA LEU A 223 13.81 9.25 7.06
C LEU A 223 15.19 9.71 7.55
N ASP A 224 16.14 9.96 6.64
CA ASP A 224 17.46 10.49 7.00
C ASP A 224 17.38 11.90 7.62
N GLU A 225 16.38 12.68 7.21
CA GLU A 225 16.15 14.03 7.76
C GLU A 225 15.49 14.01 9.15
N VAL A 226 14.49 13.13 9.35
CA VAL A 226 13.66 13.12 10.59
C VAL A 226 14.18 12.18 11.66
N ASP A 227 14.93 11.15 11.29
CA ASP A 227 15.56 10.18 12.21
C ASP A 227 16.95 9.74 11.70
N PRO A 228 17.95 10.63 11.82
CA PRO A 228 19.33 10.33 11.39
C PRO A 228 19.94 9.09 12.06
N ALA A 229 19.47 8.74 13.27
CA ALA A 229 19.99 7.60 14.03
C ALA A 229 19.54 6.24 13.43
N SER A 230 18.50 6.22 12.62
CA SER A 230 18.03 5.00 11.91
C SER A 230 18.82 4.70 10.64
N ASN A 231 19.81 5.53 10.27
CA ASN A 231 20.61 5.35 9.05
C ASN A 231 21.81 4.40 9.30
N PRO A 232 21.84 3.18 8.77
CA PRO A 232 22.94 2.25 8.94
C PRO A 232 24.26 2.70 8.29
N ARG A 233 24.24 3.79 7.50
CA ARG A 233 25.44 4.37 6.86
C ARG A 233 26.07 5.50 7.69
N ALA A 234 25.49 5.86 8.84
CA ALA A 234 25.99 6.90 9.73
C ALA A 234 26.98 6.39 10.80
N SER A 235 27.39 5.12 10.73
CA SER A 235 28.36 4.44 11.63
C SER A 235 29.65 4.16 10.91
#